data_536468d7bb0a4a2703076f6c982103f3
#
_entry.id   536468d7bb0a4a2703076f6c982103f3
#
_cell.length_a   1.000
_cell.length_b   1.000
_cell.length_c   1.000
_cell.angle_alpha   90.00
_cell.angle_beta   90.00
_cell.angle_gamma   90.00
#
_symmetry.space_group_name_H-M   'P 1'
#
loop_
_entity.id
_entity.type
_entity.pdbx_description
1 polymer ?
#
loop_
_entity_poly.entity_id
_entity_poly.type
_entity_poly.pdbx_seq_one_letter_code
_entity_poly.pdbx_strand_id
1 'polypeptide(L)'
;MNYRLIIRQLGLLVLVLSAVLCSIWIWSAFAIDFQNDAVFALLWSTCAGVILGLALFLFGSNSKKQQGTGTMGRREALLLVSTSWLVGAVVAALPFLIWARTASDENHPFRSIVNCFFEAMSGLTTTGATILDDIATVPAPLLFWRSMIQWLGGLGIVVLFVAVLPSLGAGGKKLFKVEAPGPEPEGVRPHIRETARILWLIYLCLTIVEIIAYWLAGMTWFDASNHALTTLATGGFSTQNASIGAYNSRVIDIITIIFMVLAGANFGLYYAAVKGKLKVIWSDVEFRFYLFLLTAGSIVVIFSLLGSGQPLTSTTGATEAISIGDAVTQGVFEVVSQQTTTGYATADFNTWPFVAKAVLLMLMFVGGCAGSTGGGIKVIRIWVALKVMFSELERSFRPNVVRPLKVGKSAIDPELKLATIAYVLGVLVLFAVGAGSLMVIESGNPECTMTTAATASIATICTVGPGLAKVGAIENYGWFSDASKILLCVLMAIGRLEVFAVLVLITPRFWRST
;
A
#
# COMPACT_ATOMS: atom_id res chain seq x y z
N MET A 1 -14.85 16.16 -21.27
CA MET A 1 -14.59 15.86 -19.83
C MET A 1 -15.35 16.85 -18.96
N ASN A 2 -16.04 16.34 -17.94
CA ASN A 2 -16.78 17.17 -16.98
C ASN A 2 -15.89 17.51 -15.75
N TYR A 3 -15.04 18.52 -15.90
CA TYR A 3 -14.14 18.97 -14.83
C TYR A 3 -14.87 19.42 -13.56
N ARG A 4 -16.08 19.98 -13.68
CA ARG A 4 -16.87 20.41 -12.52
C ARG A 4 -17.29 19.24 -11.64
N LEU A 5 -17.70 18.13 -12.26
CA LEU A 5 -18.03 16.90 -11.54
C LEU A 5 -16.79 16.37 -10.78
N ILE A 6 -15.62 16.38 -11.42
CA ILE A 6 -14.35 15.96 -10.80
C ILE A 6 -14.03 16.86 -9.60
N ILE A 7 -14.07 18.18 -9.75
CA ILE A 7 -13.80 19.15 -8.69
C ILE A 7 -14.77 18.96 -7.51
N ARG A 8 -16.06 18.75 -7.80
CA ARG A 8 -17.06 18.46 -6.76
C ARG A 8 -16.73 17.19 -5.96
N GLN A 9 -16.33 16.11 -6.65
CA GLN A 9 -15.97 14.85 -5.99
C GLN A 9 -14.68 14.99 -5.18
N LEU A 10 -13.69 15.74 -5.67
CA LEU A 10 -12.50 16.09 -4.92
C LEU A 10 -12.84 16.89 -3.66
N GLY A 11 -13.77 17.85 -3.76
CA GLY A 11 -14.26 18.58 -2.60
C GLY A 11 -14.89 17.68 -1.54
N LEU A 12 -15.70 16.69 -1.95
CA LEU A 12 -16.26 15.69 -1.02
C LEU A 12 -15.16 14.84 -0.36
N LEU A 13 -14.15 14.42 -1.11
CA LEU A 13 -13.03 13.65 -0.56
C LEU A 13 -12.29 14.47 0.52
N VAL A 14 -11.98 15.73 0.22
CA VAL A 14 -11.30 16.63 1.17
C VAL A 14 -12.15 16.85 2.43
N LEU A 15 -13.47 17.00 2.29
CA LEU A 15 -14.38 17.10 3.43
C LEU A 15 -14.39 15.82 4.29
N VAL A 16 -14.35 14.64 3.69
CA VAL A 16 -14.26 13.37 4.43
C VAL A 16 -12.92 13.29 5.20
N LEU A 17 -11.80 13.62 4.56
CA LEU A 17 -10.50 13.67 5.25
C LEU A 17 -10.51 14.69 6.39
N SER A 18 -11.12 15.86 6.19
CA SER A 18 -11.26 16.89 7.22
C SER A 18 -12.15 16.43 8.38
N ALA A 19 -13.19 15.63 8.12
CA ALA A 19 -14.03 15.07 9.16
C ALA A 19 -13.26 14.05 10.02
N VAL A 20 -12.39 13.24 9.42
CA VAL A 20 -11.49 12.35 10.15
C VAL A 20 -10.48 13.14 10.98
N LEU A 21 -9.85 14.17 10.41
CA LEU A 21 -8.97 15.08 11.15
C LEU A 21 -9.70 15.72 12.34
N CYS A 22 -10.93 16.18 12.14
CA CYS A 22 -11.76 16.75 13.19
C CYS A 22 -12.01 15.74 14.33
N SER A 23 -12.28 14.48 14.02
CA SER A 23 -12.48 13.45 15.03
C SER A 23 -11.22 13.20 15.88
N ILE A 24 -10.05 13.20 15.23
CA ILE A 24 -8.75 13.06 15.92
C ILE A 24 -8.46 14.30 16.77
N TRP A 25 -8.73 15.49 16.23
CA TRP A 25 -8.61 16.74 16.97
C TRP A 25 -9.47 16.74 18.25
N ILE A 26 -10.76 16.37 18.12
CA ILE A 26 -11.68 16.28 19.26
C ILE A 26 -11.12 15.29 20.30
N TRP A 27 -10.72 14.10 19.88
CA TRP A 27 -10.15 13.10 20.77
C TRP A 27 -8.89 13.62 21.48
N SER A 28 -7.96 14.24 20.75
CA SER A 28 -6.72 14.78 21.31
C SER A 28 -6.95 15.96 22.26
N ALA A 29 -7.95 16.80 21.99
CA ALA A 29 -8.29 17.94 22.86
C ALA A 29 -8.84 17.52 24.24
N PHE A 30 -9.45 16.34 24.33
CA PHE A 30 -9.93 15.78 25.61
C PHE A 30 -8.90 14.90 26.32
N ALA A 31 -7.80 14.53 25.68
CA ALA A 31 -6.76 13.68 26.25
C ALA A 31 -5.74 14.54 27.01
N ILE A 32 -5.50 14.21 28.27
CA ILE A 32 -4.70 15.03 29.21
C ILE A 32 -3.22 15.06 28.85
N ASP A 33 -2.72 14.06 28.14
CA ASP A 33 -1.27 13.84 27.88
C ASP A 33 -0.77 14.35 26.53
N PHE A 34 -1.61 15.02 25.71
CA PHE A 34 -1.21 15.50 24.39
C PHE A 34 -0.65 16.92 24.41
N GLN A 35 0.41 17.14 23.61
CA GLN A 35 1.02 18.45 23.46
C GLN A 35 0.08 19.45 22.78
N ASN A 36 -0.03 20.64 23.32
CA ASN A 36 -0.92 21.70 22.80
C ASN A 36 -0.63 22.07 21.34
N ASP A 37 0.64 22.07 20.92
CA ASP A 37 1.04 22.39 19.54
C ASP A 37 0.47 21.40 18.52
N ALA A 38 0.40 20.11 18.86
CA ALA A 38 -0.19 19.11 17.99
C ALA A 38 -1.73 19.26 17.87
N VAL A 39 -2.40 19.58 18.97
CA VAL A 39 -3.85 19.87 19.01
C VAL A 39 -4.17 21.09 18.15
N PHE A 40 -3.36 22.15 18.26
CA PHE A 40 -3.46 23.36 17.46
C PHE A 40 -3.26 23.07 15.96
N ALA A 41 -2.24 22.28 15.62
CA ALA A 41 -1.97 21.89 14.24
C ALA A 41 -3.13 21.10 13.61
N LEU A 42 -3.72 20.16 14.35
CA LEU A 42 -4.88 19.38 13.90
C LEU A 42 -6.11 20.29 13.69
N LEU A 43 -6.36 21.27 14.58
CA LEU A 43 -7.45 22.22 14.43
C LEU A 43 -7.31 23.04 13.15
N TRP A 44 -6.15 23.67 12.94
CA TRP A 44 -5.94 24.51 11.76
C TRP A 44 -5.95 23.70 10.47
N SER A 45 -5.42 22.48 10.49
CA SER A 45 -5.49 21.57 9.34
C SER A 45 -6.94 21.19 9.01
N THR A 46 -7.74 20.94 10.04
CA THR A 46 -9.18 20.67 9.88
C THR A 46 -9.90 21.88 9.27
N CYS A 47 -9.68 23.08 9.80
CA CYS A 47 -10.27 24.30 9.28
C CYS A 47 -9.87 24.56 7.82
N ALA A 48 -8.57 24.45 7.50
CA ALA A 48 -8.06 24.60 6.14
C ALA A 48 -8.67 23.57 5.18
N GLY A 49 -8.74 22.32 5.60
CA GLY A 49 -9.35 21.24 4.83
C GLY A 49 -10.84 21.45 4.60
N VAL A 50 -11.60 21.88 5.60
CA VAL A 50 -13.03 22.18 5.46
C VAL A 50 -13.24 23.36 4.50
N ILE A 51 -12.47 24.43 4.63
CA ILE A 51 -12.56 25.60 3.74
C ILE A 51 -12.26 25.19 2.30
N LEU A 52 -11.15 24.47 2.06
CA LEU A 52 -10.78 23.97 0.75
C LEU A 52 -11.85 23.03 0.16
N GLY A 53 -12.31 22.08 0.97
CA GLY A 53 -13.31 21.08 0.56
C GLY A 53 -14.64 21.73 0.20
N LEU A 54 -15.13 22.70 0.99
CA LEU A 54 -16.34 23.48 0.69
C LEU A 54 -16.15 24.34 -0.56
N ALA A 55 -15.00 25.01 -0.71
CA ALA A 55 -14.72 25.81 -1.90
C ALA A 55 -14.76 24.96 -3.17
N LEU A 56 -14.08 23.81 -3.19
CA LEU A 56 -14.11 22.88 -4.32
C LEU A 56 -15.52 22.32 -4.58
N PHE A 57 -16.25 21.96 -3.53
CA PHE A 57 -17.60 21.41 -3.63
C PHE A 57 -18.59 22.44 -4.22
N LEU A 58 -18.58 23.67 -3.72
CA LEU A 58 -19.44 24.74 -4.18
C LEU A 58 -19.10 25.17 -5.61
N PHE A 59 -17.81 25.31 -5.93
CA PHE A 59 -17.35 25.61 -7.29
C PHE A 59 -17.81 24.54 -8.30
N GLY A 60 -17.69 23.27 -7.92
CA GLY A 60 -18.13 22.13 -8.75
C GLY A 60 -19.66 22.02 -8.86
N SER A 61 -20.43 22.56 -7.89
CA SER A 61 -21.89 22.47 -7.84
C SER A 61 -22.60 23.59 -8.61
N ASN A 62 -21.95 24.71 -8.89
CA ASN A 62 -22.54 25.94 -9.47
C ASN A 62 -22.92 25.85 -10.97
N SER A 63 -23.50 24.74 -11.44
CA SER A 63 -23.92 24.58 -12.82
C SER A 63 -25.43 24.34 -12.95
N LYS A 64 -26.18 25.39 -13.26
CA LYS A 64 -27.61 25.32 -13.62
C LYS A 64 -27.92 24.66 -14.99
N LYS A 65 -26.90 24.18 -15.74
CA LYS A 65 -27.04 23.80 -17.16
C LYS A 65 -26.61 22.40 -17.57
N GLN A 66 -26.51 21.41 -16.66
CA GLN A 66 -26.26 20.05 -17.12
C GLN A 66 -27.08 19.00 -16.36
N GLN A 67 -28.37 18.91 -16.72
CA GLN A 67 -29.19 17.70 -16.57
C GLN A 67 -28.84 16.66 -17.68
N GLY A 68 -27.58 16.54 -18.03
CA GLY A 68 -27.06 15.43 -18.80
C GLY A 68 -26.77 14.29 -17.84
N THR A 69 -27.25 13.09 -18.14
CA THR A 69 -27.10 11.83 -17.41
C THR A 69 -25.82 11.77 -16.56
N GLY A 70 -25.98 11.89 -15.24
CA GLY A 70 -24.89 12.04 -14.27
C GLY A 70 -23.98 10.81 -14.09
N THR A 71 -23.67 10.11 -15.16
CA THR A 71 -22.73 8.97 -15.16
C THR A 71 -21.33 9.48 -15.53
N MET A 72 -20.40 9.28 -14.60
CA MET A 72 -18.98 9.57 -14.79
C MET A 72 -18.43 8.69 -15.92
N GLY A 73 -17.81 9.29 -16.93
CA GLY A 73 -17.14 8.57 -18.00
C GLY A 73 -15.78 7.98 -17.56
N ARG A 74 -15.21 7.11 -18.37
CA ARG A 74 -13.92 6.43 -18.07
C ARG A 74 -12.77 7.43 -17.86
N ARG A 75 -12.71 8.49 -18.68
CA ARG A 75 -11.65 9.53 -18.59
C ARG A 75 -11.79 10.35 -17.31
N GLU A 76 -13.02 10.74 -16.95
CA GLU A 76 -13.30 11.46 -15.71
C GLU A 76 -12.95 10.62 -14.47
N ALA A 77 -13.25 9.31 -14.49
CA ALA A 77 -12.94 8.42 -13.39
C ALA A 77 -11.42 8.28 -13.18
N LEU A 78 -10.66 8.07 -14.25
CA LEU A 78 -9.19 7.99 -14.17
C LEU A 78 -8.56 9.29 -13.66
N LEU A 79 -9.01 10.45 -14.16
CA LEU A 79 -8.51 11.74 -13.69
C LEU A 79 -8.89 12.00 -12.23
N LEU A 80 -10.12 11.68 -11.83
CA LEU A 80 -10.57 11.82 -10.44
C LEU A 80 -9.70 10.97 -9.51
N VAL A 81 -9.50 9.70 -9.83
CA VAL A 81 -8.71 8.78 -9.01
C VAL A 81 -7.28 9.30 -8.84
N SER A 82 -6.59 9.61 -9.93
CA SER A 82 -5.20 10.07 -9.86
C SER A 82 -5.05 11.41 -9.12
N THR A 83 -5.97 12.35 -9.34
CA THR A 83 -5.92 13.64 -8.64
C THR A 83 -6.33 13.55 -7.18
N SER A 84 -7.20 12.58 -6.81
CA SER A 84 -7.63 12.40 -5.43
C SER A 84 -6.49 11.99 -4.49
N TRP A 85 -5.54 11.17 -4.96
CA TRP A 85 -4.36 10.80 -4.17
C TRP A 85 -3.40 11.98 -3.97
N LEU A 86 -3.16 12.78 -5.02
CA LEU A 86 -2.31 13.97 -4.91
C LEU A 86 -2.92 15.02 -3.97
N VAL A 87 -4.19 15.34 -4.16
CA VAL A 87 -4.91 16.30 -3.31
C VAL A 87 -5.03 15.77 -1.88
N GLY A 88 -5.32 14.48 -1.73
CA GLY A 88 -5.37 13.81 -0.43
C GLY A 88 -4.03 13.91 0.31
N ALA A 89 -2.90 13.68 -0.36
CA ALA A 89 -1.57 13.78 0.24
C ALA A 89 -1.24 15.23 0.66
N VAL A 90 -1.63 16.23 -0.13
CA VAL A 90 -1.45 17.64 0.24
C VAL A 90 -2.22 17.96 1.52
N VAL A 91 -3.49 17.55 1.62
CA VAL A 91 -4.30 17.78 2.83
C VAL A 91 -3.76 16.98 4.02
N ALA A 92 -3.34 15.73 3.79
CA ALA A 92 -2.79 14.87 4.84
C ALA A 92 -1.42 15.36 5.37
N ALA A 93 -0.66 16.13 4.59
CA ALA A 93 0.61 16.73 4.98
C ALA A 93 0.45 17.95 5.90
N LEU A 94 -0.71 18.63 5.89
CA LEU A 94 -0.91 19.89 6.63
C LEU A 94 -0.66 19.75 8.15
N PRO A 95 -1.14 18.73 8.86
CA PRO A 95 -0.90 18.60 10.29
C PRO A 95 0.60 18.53 10.65
N PHE A 96 1.38 17.80 9.87
CA PHE A 96 2.83 17.68 10.08
C PHE A 96 3.52 19.01 9.88
N LEU A 97 3.20 19.72 8.79
CA LEU A 97 3.82 21.00 8.45
C LEU A 97 3.46 22.09 9.47
N ILE A 98 2.18 22.21 9.85
CA ILE A 98 1.74 23.24 10.81
C ILE A 98 2.36 22.99 12.16
N TRP A 99 2.35 21.74 12.65
CA TRP A 99 2.96 21.38 13.91
C TRP A 99 4.46 21.70 13.95
N ALA A 100 5.23 21.28 12.94
CA ALA A 100 6.66 21.50 12.93
C ALA A 100 7.05 22.97 12.84
N ARG A 101 6.18 23.85 12.34
CA ARG A 101 6.41 25.29 12.32
C ARG A 101 6.08 25.97 13.63
N THR A 102 5.22 25.39 14.46
CA THR A 102 4.87 25.90 15.80
C THR A 102 5.75 25.29 16.89
N ALA A 103 6.27 24.07 16.67
CA ALA A 103 7.15 23.38 17.60
C ALA A 103 8.50 24.08 17.76
N SER A 104 9.11 23.93 18.94
CA SER A 104 10.38 24.55 19.32
C SER A 104 11.60 23.97 18.59
N ASP A 105 11.51 22.77 18.05
CA ASP A 105 12.62 22.16 17.30
C ASP A 105 12.75 22.76 15.89
N GLU A 106 13.75 23.59 15.70
CA GLU A 106 14.03 24.26 14.43
C GLU A 106 14.57 23.31 13.34
N ASN A 107 15.08 22.15 13.69
CA ASN A 107 15.70 21.20 12.78
C ASN A 107 14.80 20.00 12.43
N HIS A 108 13.58 19.94 12.96
CA HIS A 108 12.69 18.81 12.72
C HIS A 108 12.42 18.58 11.22
N PRO A 109 12.51 17.34 10.71
CA PRO A 109 12.31 17.02 9.28
C PRO A 109 11.01 17.53 8.66
N PHE A 110 9.93 17.62 9.44
CA PHE A 110 8.61 18.12 8.99
C PHE A 110 8.54 19.64 8.77
N ARG A 111 9.62 20.40 8.97
CA ARG A 111 9.66 21.80 8.51
C ARG A 111 9.76 21.94 6.99
N SER A 112 10.26 20.91 6.30
CA SER A 112 10.26 20.85 4.84
C SER A 112 8.87 20.41 4.32
N ILE A 113 8.34 21.18 3.37
CA ILE A 113 7.09 20.86 2.67
C ILE A 113 7.22 19.53 1.92
N VAL A 114 8.38 19.28 1.31
CA VAL A 114 8.65 18.06 0.56
C VAL A 114 8.64 16.85 1.49
N ASN A 115 9.23 16.95 2.66
CA ASN A 115 9.23 15.89 3.66
C ASN A 115 7.82 15.58 4.17
N CYS A 116 7.02 16.60 4.49
CA CYS A 116 5.63 16.40 4.90
C CYS A 116 4.79 15.75 3.80
N PHE A 117 4.99 16.17 2.54
CA PHE A 117 4.31 15.58 1.40
C PHE A 117 4.73 14.13 1.17
N PHE A 118 6.03 13.82 1.31
CA PHE A 118 6.57 12.46 1.20
C PHE A 118 5.93 11.54 2.25
N GLU A 119 5.95 11.93 3.53
CA GLU A 119 5.37 11.15 4.62
C GLU A 119 3.86 10.92 4.43
N ALA A 120 3.12 11.97 4.03
CA ALA A 120 1.71 11.89 3.74
C ALA A 120 1.40 11.02 2.51
N MET A 121 2.20 11.12 1.44
CA MET A 121 2.07 10.27 0.24
C MET A 121 2.37 8.83 0.58
N SER A 122 3.46 8.56 1.32
CA SER A 122 3.82 7.23 1.81
C SER A 122 2.71 6.65 2.69
N GLY A 123 2.12 7.45 3.57
CA GLY A 123 0.98 7.05 4.38
C GLY A 123 -0.23 6.66 3.53
N LEU A 124 -0.72 7.56 2.68
CA LEU A 124 -1.89 7.32 1.85
C LEU A 124 -1.69 6.16 0.87
N THR A 125 -0.53 6.04 0.23
CA THR A 125 -0.23 4.93 -0.68
C THR A 125 0.06 3.63 0.04
N THR A 126 0.02 3.64 1.38
CA THR A 126 0.38 2.49 2.23
C THR A 126 1.76 1.92 1.93
N THR A 127 2.71 2.81 1.61
CA THR A 127 4.09 2.41 1.29
C THR A 127 4.91 2.14 2.55
N GLY A 128 4.75 2.97 3.61
CA GLY A 128 5.49 2.79 4.85
C GLY A 128 6.92 3.34 4.86
N ALA A 129 7.39 3.94 3.76
CA ALA A 129 8.65 4.67 3.72
C ALA A 129 8.56 5.94 4.56
N THR A 130 9.52 6.19 5.45
CA THR A 130 9.53 7.36 6.34
C THR A 130 10.77 8.23 6.12
N ILE A 131 10.61 9.53 6.37
CA ILE A 131 11.73 10.49 6.39
C ILE A 131 12.20 10.78 7.82
N LEU A 132 11.58 10.18 8.82
CA LEU A 132 11.88 10.41 10.22
C LEU A 132 13.09 9.57 10.66
N ASP A 133 14.06 10.22 11.28
CA ASP A 133 15.17 9.55 11.94
C ASP A 133 14.75 9.03 13.32
N ASP A 134 13.92 9.79 14.03
CA ASP A 134 13.38 9.42 15.32
C ASP A 134 11.88 9.69 15.40
N ILE A 135 11.11 8.62 15.45
CA ILE A 135 9.64 8.64 15.53
C ILE A 135 9.16 9.18 16.88
N ALA A 136 9.96 9.01 17.95
CA ALA A 136 9.59 9.45 19.30
C ALA A 136 9.50 10.99 19.41
N THR A 137 10.10 11.73 18.48
CA THR A 137 10.00 13.20 18.43
C THR A 137 8.63 13.70 18.01
N VAL A 138 7.82 12.84 17.38
CA VAL A 138 6.50 13.21 16.85
C VAL A 138 5.42 12.98 17.92
N PRO A 139 4.57 13.98 18.22
CA PRO A 139 3.50 13.83 19.20
C PRO A 139 2.49 12.72 18.85
N ALA A 140 1.97 12.06 19.88
CA ALA A 140 1.03 10.95 19.75
C ALA A 140 -0.18 11.22 18.83
N PRO A 141 -0.84 12.41 18.83
CA PRO A 141 -1.93 12.68 17.89
C PRO A 141 -1.52 12.65 16.44
N LEU A 142 -0.30 13.08 16.12
CA LEU A 142 0.26 13.07 14.76
C LEU A 142 0.72 11.67 14.35
N LEU A 143 1.24 10.85 15.28
CA LEU A 143 1.51 9.43 15.04
C LEU A 143 0.21 8.67 14.75
N PHE A 144 -0.87 8.98 15.48
CA PHE A 144 -2.18 8.39 15.20
C PHE A 144 -2.72 8.85 13.84
N TRP A 145 -2.56 10.12 13.47
CA TRP A 145 -2.89 10.60 12.12
C TRP A 145 -2.11 9.88 11.05
N ARG A 146 -0.80 9.68 11.26
CA ARG A 146 0.10 8.94 10.37
C ARG A 146 -0.41 7.51 10.10
N SER A 147 -0.85 6.81 11.14
CA SER A 147 -1.45 5.47 11.03
C SER A 147 -2.83 5.50 10.38
N MET A 148 -3.65 6.52 10.70
CA MET A 148 -4.98 6.69 10.14
C MET A 148 -4.97 6.94 8.63
N ILE A 149 -4.02 7.72 8.10
CA ILE A 149 -3.90 7.93 6.65
C ILE A 149 -3.53 6.63 5.92
N GLN A 150 -2.74 5.73 6.52
CA GLN A 150 -2.50 4.40 5.96
C GLN A 150 -3.79 3.57 5.95
N TRP A 151 -4.53 3.56 7.04
CA TRP A 151 -5.80 2.84 7.13
C TRP A 151 -6.82 3.31 6.08
N LEU A 152 -6.93 4.63 5.90
CA LEU A 152 -7.76 5.23 4.84
C LEU A 152 -7.25 4.89 3.44
N GLY A 153 -5.94 4.86 3.24
CA GLY A 153 -5.29 4.45 1.98
C GLY A 153 -5.55 2.99 1.61
N GLY A 154 -5.47 2.08 2.59
CA GLY A 154 -5.81 0.67 2.42
C GLY A 154 -7.27 0.46 2.05
N LEU A 155 -8.18 1.12 2.76
CA LEU A 155 -9.61 1.12 2.46
C LEU A 155 -9.91 1.74 1.08
N GLY A 156 -9.23 2.86 0.76
CA GLY A 156 -9.42 3.57 -0.50
C GLY A 156 -9.24 2.69 -1.72
N ILE A 157 -8.22 1.82 -1.74
CA ILE A 157 -7.98 0.90 -2.85
C ILE A 157 -9.08 -0.17 -2.95
N VAL A 158 -9.53 -0.73 -1.82
CA VAL A 158 -10.61 -1.74 -1.79
C VAL A 158 -11.92 -1.15 -2.34
N VAL A 159 -12.25 0.09 -1.96
CA VAL A 159 -13.43 0.79 -2.48
C VAL A 159 -13.27 1.16 -3.95
N LEU A 160 -12.06 1.54 -4.38
CA LEU A 160 -11.75 1.84 -5.77
C LEU A 160 -12.00 0.62 -6.68
N PHE A 161 -11.50 -0.55 -6.28
CA PHE A 161 -11.72 -1.80 -7.00
C PHE A 161 -13.21 -2.09 -7.18
N VAL A 162 -14.01 -1.93 -6.14
CA VAL A 162 -15.44 -2.28 -6.18
C VAL A 162 -16.29 -1.21 -6.87
N ALA A 163 -15.98 0.08 -6.69
CA ALA A 163 -16.84 1.16 -7.17
C ALA A 163 -16.47 1.70 -8.57
N VAL A 164 -15.17 1.75 -8.90
CA VAL A 164 -14.68 2.41 -10.11
C VAL A 164 -14.40 1.44 -11.24
N LEU A 165 -13.78 0.28 -10.98
CA LEU A 165 -13.45 -0.70 -12.02
C LEU A 165 -14.64 -1.17 -12.85
N PRO A 166 -15.83 -1.47 -12.30
CA PRO A 166 -16.98 -1.84 -13.10
C PRO A 166 -17.50 -0.73 -14.02
N SER A 167 -17.24 0.55 -13.66
CA SER A 167 -17.65 1.71 -14.48
C SER A 167 -16.74 1.92 -15.69
N LEU A 168 -15.58 1.27 -15.74
CA LEU A 168 -14.61 1.37 -16.84
C LEU A 168 -15.01 0.59 -18.12
N GLY A 169 -16.23 0.04 -18.18
CA GLY A 169 -16.77 -0.65 -19.35
C GLY A 169 -16.37 -2.12 -19.48
N ALA A 170 -16.45 -2.71 -20.68
CA ALA A 170 -16.24 -4.14 -20.91
C ALA A 170 -14.84 -4.64 -20.48
N GLY A 171 -13.80 -3.84 -20.68
CA GLY A 171 -12.44 -4.17 -20.23
C GLY A 171 -12.30 -4.14 -18.70
N GLY A 172 -12.90 -3.14 -18.02
CA GLY A 172 -12.91 -3.06 -16.56
C GLY A 172 -13.73 -4.17 -15.91
N LYS A 173 -14.86 -4.56 -16.52
CA LYS A 173 -15.65 -5.71 -16.05
C LYS A 173 -14.91 -7.04 -16.20
N LYS A 174 -14.14 -7.22 -17.28
CA LYS A 174 -13.32 -8.42 -17.51
C LYS A 174 -12.14 -8.48 -16.53
N LEU A 175 -11.48 -7.35 -16.28
CA LEU A 175 -10.41 -7.26 -15.29
C LEU A 175 -10.94 -7.53 -13.87
N PHE A 176 -12.08 -6.95 -13.51
CA PHE A 176 -12.76 -7.21 -12.24
C PHE A 176 -13.16 -8.70 -12.09
N LYS A 177 -13.60 -9.35 -13.15
CA LYS A 177 -13.98 -10.78 -13.15
C LYS A 177 -12.79 -11.71 -12.87
N VAL A 178 -11.57 -11.30 -13.19
CA VAL A 178 -10.34 -12.06 -12.90
C VAL A 178 -9.77 -11.68 -11.53
N GLU A 179 -9.90 -10.44 -11.13
CA GLU A 179 -9.35 -9.90 -9.86
C GLU A 179 -10.32 -10.08 -8.67
N ALA A 180 -11.60 -10.33 -8.92
CA ALA A 180 -12.59 -10.62 -7.87
C ALA A 180 -13.29 -11.96 -8.17
N PRO A 181 -12.70 -13.11 -7.82
CA PRO A 181 -13.35 -14.40 -7.95
C PRO A 181 -14.53 -14.51 -6.97
N GLY A 182 -15.72 -14.35 -7.49
CA GLY A 182 -16.99 -14.50 -6.77
C GLY A 182 -18.12 -14.88 -7.75
N PRO A 183 -19.27 -15.40 -7.27
CA PRO A 183 -20.41 -15.68 -8.14
C PRO A 183 -20.87 -14.39 -8.84
N GLU A 184 -21.08 -14.49 -10.15
CA GLU A 184 -21.49 -13.39 -11.01
C GLU A 184 -22.72 -12.65 -10.44
N PRO A 185 -22.69 -11.33 -10.29
CA PRO A 185 -23.90 -10.57 -10.06
C PRO A 185 -24.52 -10.23 -11.42
N GLU A 186 -25.52 -10.95 -11.82
CA GLU A 186 -26.48 -10.50 -12.81
C GLU A 186 -27.24 -9.30 -12.20
N GLY A 187 -26.92 -8.07 -12.65
CA GLY A 187 -27.58 -6.86 -12.16
C GLY A 187 -26.65 -5.86 -11.47
N VAL A 188 -25.87 -5.14 -12.25
CA VAL A 188 -24.62 -4.46 -11.83
C VAL A 188 -24.78 -3.20 -10.93
N ARG A 189 -25.95 -2.65 -10.63
CA ARG A 189 -26.05 -1.35 -9.92
C ARG A 189 -26.43 -1.36 -8.44
N PRO A 190 -27.37 -2.14 -7.94
CA PRO A 190 -27.69 -2.16 -6.50
C PRO A 190 -26.62 -2.91 -5.67
N HIS A 191 -25.98 -3.93 -6.23
CA HIS A 191 -25.05 -4.80 -5.49
C HIS A 191 -23.65 -4.21 -5.24
N ILE A 192 -23.19 -3.22 -6.02
CA ILE A 192 -21.84 -2.62 -5.83
C ILE A 192 -21.73 -1.92 -4.47
N ARG A 193 -22.73 -1.12 -4.10
CA ARG A 193 -22.74 -0.42 -2.80
C ARG A 193 -22.82 -1.39 -1.61
N GLU A 194 -23.61 -2.45 -1.76
CA GLU A 194 -23.75 -3.48 -0.73
C GLU A 194 -22.43 -4.25 -0.54
N THR A 195 -21.81 -4.66 -1.64
CA THR A 195 -20.50 -5.33 -1.63
C THR A 195 -19.43 -4.43 -0.99
N ALA A 196 -19.33 -3.17 -1.39
CA ALA A 196 -18.39 -2.21 -0.81
C ALA A 196 -18.63 -2.04 0.70
N ARG A 197 -19.89 -1.92 1.14
CA ARG A 197 -20.25 -1.81 2.56
C ARG A 197 -19.80 -3.05 3.37
N ILE A 198 -20.00 -4.25 2.83
CA ILE A 198 -19.63 -5.49 3.51
C ILE A 198 -18.11 -5.62 3.59
N LEU A 199 -17.39 -5.32 2.52
CA LEU A 199 -15.92 -5.32 2.52
C LEU A 199 -15.37 -4.31 3.54
N TRP A 200 -15.99 -3.13 3.64
CA TRP A 200 -15.65 -2.13 4.63
C TRP A 200 -15.88 -2.63 6.06
N LEU A 201 -17.01 -3.30 6.31
CA LEU A 201 -17.30 -3.89 7.62
C LEU A 201 -16.31 -5.00 7.98
N ILE A 202 -15.93 -5.86 7.03
CA ILE A 202 -14.92 -6.91 7.23
C ILE A 202 -13.58 -6.28 7.60
N TYR A 203 -13.16 -5.24 6.87
CA TYR A 203 -11.92 -4.51 7.14
C TYR A 203 -11.92 -3.90 8.54
N LEU A 204 -13.00 -3.24 8.94
CA LEU A 204 -13.17 -2.67 10.27
C LEU A 204 -13.18 -3.75 11.35
N CYS A 205 -13.91 -4.85 11.16
CA CYS A 205 -13.95 -5.96 12.13
C CYS A 205 -12.57 -6.57 12.33
N LEU A 206 -11.82 -6.84 11.25
CA LEU A 206 -10.46 -7.36 11.36
C LEU A 206 -9.55 -6.38 12.11
N THR A 207 -9.65 -5.07 11.84
CA THR A 207 -8.90 -4.04 12.58
C THR A 207 -9.21 -4.09 14.08
N ILE A 208 -10.49 -4.16 14.46
CA ILE A 208 -10.87 -4.23 15.87
C ILE A 208 -10.36 -5.51 16.55
N VAL A 209 -10.47 -6.65 15.87
CA VAL A 209 -9.99 -7.93 16.40
C VAL A 209 -8.47 -7.89 16.60
N GLU A 210 -7.73 -7.27 15.69
CA GLU A 210 -6.28 -7.11 15.79
C GLU A 210 -5.89 -6.17 16.93
N ILE A 211 -6.59 -5.04 17.12
CA ILE A 211 -6.37 -4.13 18.26
C ILE A 211 -6.50 -4.91 19.59
N ILE A 212 -7.57 -5.71 19.72
CA ILE A 212 -7.80 -6.51 20.92
C ILE A 212 -6.70 -7.56 21.09
N ALA A 213 -6.27 -8.23 20.01
CA ALA A 213 -5.21 -9.23 20.05
C ALA A 213 -3.87 -8.63 20.50
N TYR A 214 -3.48 -7.48 19.95
CA TYR A 214 -2.26 -6.78 20.36
C TYR A 214 -2.33 -6.28 21.82
N TRP A 215 -3.47 -5.75 22.23
CA TRP A 215 -3.64 -5.32 23.63
C TRP A 215 -3.53 -6.49 24.60
N LEU A 216 -4.16 -7.62 24.31
CA LEU A 216 -4.04 -8.84 25.11
C LEU A 216 -2.62 -9.42 25.11
N ALA A 217 -1.84 -9.18 24.05
CA ALA A 217 -0.44 -9.56 23.95
C ALA A 217 0.51 -8.62 24.70
N GLY A 218 0.01 -7.52 25.30
CA GLY A 218 0.76 -6.61 26.16
C GLY A 218 1.15 -5.27 25.51
N MET A 219 0.68 -4.95 24.31
CA MET A 219 0.83 -3.59 23.77
C MET A 219 -0.06 -2.59 24.52
N THR A 220 0.36 -1.33 24.58
CA THR A 220 -0.52 -0.25 25.01
C THR A 220 -1.72 -0.10 24.05
N TRP A 221 -2.84 0.45 24.50
CA TRP A 221 -3.98 0.72 23.62
C TRP A 221 -3.60 1.61 22.44
N PHE A 222 -2.71 2.57 22.68
CA PHE A 222 -2.22 3.47 21.66
C PHE A 222 -1.43 2.72 20.60
N ASP A 223 -0.44 1.92 21.01
CA ASP A 223 0.38 1.14 20.08
C ASP A 223 -0.44 0.08 19.35
N ALA A 224 -1.30 -0.66 20.07
CA ALA A 224 -2.19 -1.66 19.49
C ALA A 224 -3.09 -1.06 18.39
N SER A 225 -3.65 0.13 18.65
CA SER A 225 -4.49 0.82 17.68
C SER A 225 -3.69 1.26 16.45
N ASN A 226 -2.52 1.88 16.65
CA ASN A 226 -1.67 2.33 15.56
C ASN A 226 -1.22 1.16 14.67
N HIS A 227 -0.70 0.08 15.28
CA HIS A 227 -0.21 -1.06 14.51
C HIS A 227 -1.33 -1.82 13.80
N ALA A 228 -2.50 -2.00 14.41
CA ALA A 228 -3.62 -2.64 13.72
C ALA A 228 -4.12 -1.83 12.51
N LEU A 229 -4.15 -0.48 12.62
CA LEU A 229 -4.48 0.39 11.49
C LEU A 229 -3.49 0.21 10.33
N THR A 230 -2.21 0.09 10.63
CA THR A 230 -1.14 0.02 9.62
C THR A 230 -0.91 -1.40 9.11
N THR A 231 -1.16 -2.46 9.91
CA THR A 231 -1.09 -3.87 9.48
C THR A 231 -2.18 -4.19 8.46
N LEU A 232 -3.46 -3.91 8.81
CA LEU A 232 -4.58 -4.21 7.91
C LEU A 232 -4.53 -3.41 6.60
N ALA A 233 -3.94 -2.21 6.66
CA ALA A 233 -3.66 -1.40 5.49
C ALA A 233 -2.50 -1.92 4.65
N THR A 234 -1.71 -2.88 5.17
CA THR A 234 -0.42 -3.30 4.62
C THR A 234 0.53 -2.12 4.39
N GLY A 235 0.65 -1.25 5.41
CA GLY A 235 1.34 0.03 5.29
C GLY A 235 2.64 0.15 6.07
N GLY A 236 2.80 -0.58 7.19
CA GLY A 236 4.04 -0.75 7.93
C GLY A 236 4.53 0.44 8.75
N PHE A 237 3.79 1.53 8.86
CA PHE A 237 4.15 2.58 9.80
C PHE A 237 4.06 2.08 11.24
N SER A 238 5.05 2.42 12.06
CA SER A 238 5.12 2.09 13.47
C SER A 238 5.20 3.34 14.34
N THR A 239 4.88 3.19 15.62
CA THR A 239 5.13 4.17 16.67
C THR A 239 6.55 4.06 17.25
N GLN A 240 7.29 3.01 16.87
CA GLN A 240 8.62 2.69 17.35
C GLN A 240 9.64 2.70 16.20
N ASN A 241 10.85 3.23 16.45
CA ASN A 241 11.95 3.24 15.46
C ASN A 241 12.34 1.82 15.02
N ALA A 242 12.35 0.89 15.96
CA ALA A 242 12.67 -0.53 15.69
C ALA A 242 11.46 -1.34 15.18
N SER A 243 10.38 -0.68 14.71
CA SER A 243 9.18 -1.32 14.18
C SER A 243 8.59 -2.36 15.17
N ILE A 244 8.07 -3.50 14.71
CA ILE A 244 7.53 -4.57 15.58
C ILE A 244 8.62 -5.20 16.46
N GLY A 245 9.87 -5.21 16.00
CA GLY A 245 11.00 -5.72 16.79
C GLY A 245 11.23 -5.01 18.14
N ALA A 246 10.72 -3.77 18.30
CA ALA A 246 10.79 -3.04 19.57
C ALA A 246 10.11 -3.76 20.73
N TYR A 247 9.08 -4.57 20.46
CA TYR A 247 8.32 -5.27 21.49
C TYR A 247 8.98 -6.57 21.98
N ASN A 248 9.95 -7.10 21.24
CA ASN A 248 10.68 -8.34 21.55
C ASN A 248 9.76 -9.47 22.05
N SER A 249 8.64 -9.69 21.38
CA SER A 249 7.58 -10.63 21.77
C SER A 249 7.16 -11.51 20.61
N ARG A 250 7.47 -12.82 20.70
CA ARG A 250 7.05 -13.82 19.70
C ARG A 250 5.53 -13.87 19.51
N VAL A 251 4.76 -13.56 20.57
CA VAL A 251 3.28 -13.55 20.48
C VAL A 251 2.83 -12.41 19.58
N ILE A 252 3.42 -11.22 19.75
CA ILE A 252 3.15 -10.07 18.91
C ILE A 252 3.56 -10.34 17.46
N ASP A 253 4.74 -10.95 17.24
CA ASP A 253 5.21 -11.31 15.90
C ASP A 253 4.24 -12.26 15.20
N ILE A 254 3.75 -13.30 15.90
CA ILE A 254 2.80 -14.27 15.35
C ILE A 254 1.45 -13.59 15.02
N ILE A 255 0.94 -12.73 15.90
CA ILE A 255 -0.29 -11.97 15.64
C ILE A 255 -0.10 -11.13 14.37
N THR A 256 1.00 -10.39 14.28
CA THR A 256 1.32 -9.56 13.12
C THR A 256 1.41 -10.39 11.83
N ILE A 257 2.10 -11.53 11.85
CA ILE A 257 2.18 -12.46 10.70
C ILE A 257 0.78 -12.88 10.25
N ILE A 258 -0.08 -13.30 11.18
CA ILE A 258 -1.44 -13.76 10.86
C ILE A 258 -2.23 -12.62 10.18
N PHE A 259 -2.22 -11.41 10.75
CA PHE A 259 -3.00 -10.30 10.20
C PHE A 259 -2.41 -9.75 8.91
N MET A 260 -1.09 -9.74 8.72
CA MET A 260 -0.45 -9.44 7.42
C MET A 260 -0.89 -10.44 6.33
N VAL A 261 -0.90 -11.75 6.63
CA VAL A 261 -1.38 -12.77 5.69
C VAL A 261 -2.86 -12.56 5.35
N LEU A 262 -3.70 -12.23 6.34
CA LEU A 262 -5.11 -11.92 6.13
C LEU A 262 -5.29 -10.64 5.30
N ALA A 263 -4.52 -9.59 5.55
CA ALA A 263 -4.58 -8.34 4.81
C ALA A 263 -4.13 -8.49 3.35
N GLY A 264 -3.12 -9.35 3.10
CA GLY A 264 -2.63 -9.69 1.77
C GLY A 264 -3.52 -10.63 0.96
N ALA A 265 -4.53 -11.26 1.58
CA ALA A 265 -5.50 -12.12 0.89
C ALA A 265 -6.66 -11.31 0.28
N ASN A 266 -7.35 -11.90 -0.68
CA ASN A 266 -8.50 -11.27 -1.34
C ASN A 266 -9.69 -11.11 -0.39
N PHE A 267 -10.12 -9.87 -0.12
CA PHE A 267 -11.27 -9.58 0.74
C PHE A 267 -12.59 -10.16 0.21
N GLY A 268 -12.69 -10.42 -1.08
CA GLY A 268 -13.84 -11.12 -1.67
C GLY A 268 -14.01 -12.56 -1.17
N LEU A 269 -12.91 -13.22 -0.76
CA LEU A 269 -12.96 -14.55 -0.15
C LEU A 269 -13.60 -14.50 1.24
N TYR A 270 -13.32 -13.45 2.03
CA TYR A 270 -13.97 -13.25 3.33
C TYR A 270 -15.46 -12.98 3.19
N TYR A 271 -15.85 -12.22 2.18
CA TYR A 271 -17.28 -12.06 1.84
C TYR A 271 -17.96 -13.40 1.52
N ALA A 272 -17.29 -14.26 0.77
CA ALA A 272 -17.80 -15.61 0.47
C ALA A 272 -17.87 -16.48 1.74
N ALA A 273 -16.88 -16.35 2.64
CA ALA A 273 -16.86 -17.05 3.92
C ALA A 273 -18.04 -16.64 4.82
N VAL A 274 -18.30 -15.34 4.95
CA VAL A 274 -19.44 -14.80 5.72
C VAL A 274 -20.78 -15.32 5.17
N LYS A 275 -20.87 -15.57 3.87
CA LYS A 275 -22.03 -16.22 3.21
C LYS A 275 -22.06 -17.76 3.34
N GLY A 276 -21.21 -18.35 4.17
CA GLY A 276 -21.17 -19.81 4.43
C GLY A 276 -20.47 -20.63 3.34
N LYS A 277 -19.78 -20.00 2.38
CA LYS A 277 -19.11 -20.67 1.25
C LYS A 277 -17.62 -20.91 1.50
N LEU A 278 -17.25 -21.50 2.65
CA LEU A 278 -15.85 -21.70 3.06
C LEU A 278 -15.02 -22.52 2.06
N LYS A 279 -15.63 -23.45 1.33
CA LYS A 279 -14.95 -24.23 0.29
C LYS A 279 -14.36 -23.37 -0.83
N VAL A 280 -14.89 -22.16 -1.07
CA VAL A 280 -14.41 -21.25 -2.10
C VAL A 280 -13.00 -20.78 -1.77
N ILE A 281 -12.67 -20.53 -0.50
CA ILE A 281 -11.33 -20.09 -0.06
C ILE A 281 -10.26 -21.10 -0.51
N TRP A 282 -10.46 -22.37 -0.18
CA TRP A 282 -9.48 -23.43 -0.51
C TRP A 282 -9.48 -23.86 -1.98
N SER A 283 -10.56 -23.56 -2.73
CA SER A 283 -10.62 -23.83 -4.17
C SER A 283 -10.04 -22.69 -5.01
N ASP A 284 -9.79 -21.52 -4.42
CA ASP A 284 -9.25 -20.37 -5.12
C ASP A 284 -7.78 -20.59 -5.52
N VAL A 285 -7.48 -20.38 -6.81
CA VAL A 285 -6.14 -20.63 -7.37
C VAL A 285 -5.15 -19.58 -6.92
N GLU A 286 -5.60 -18.31 -6.86
CA GLU A 286 -4.74 -17.20 -6.45
C GLU A 286 -4.32 -17.37 -4.99
N PHE A 287 -5.29 -17.63 -4.10
CA PHE A 287 -5.01 -17.80 -2.68
C PHE A 287 -4.06 -18.97 -2.40
N ARG A 288 -4.23 -20.11 -3.09
CA ARG A 288 -3.30 -21.24 -2.98
C ARG A 288 -1.90 -20.91 -3.48
N PHE A 289 -1.80 -20.17 -4.59
CA PHE A 289 -0.48 -19.77 -5.11
C PHE A 289 0.19 -18.71 -4.21
N TYR A 290 -0.60 -17.81 -3.62
CA TYR A 290 -0.13 -16.87 -2.60
C TYR A 290 0.47 -17.59 -1.38
N LEU A 291 -0.26 -18.56 -0.80
CA LEU A 291 0.25 -19.36 0.31
C LEU A 291 1.47 -20.20 -0.07
N PHE A 292 1.50 -20.73 -1.29
CA PHE A 292 2.68 -21.44 -1.81
C PHE A 292 3.91 -20.55 -1.86
N LEU A 293 3.80 -19.32 -2.36
CA LEU A 293 4.93 -18.39 -2.43
C LEU A 293 5.42 -18.00 -1.04
N LEU A 294 4.50 -17.69 -0.10
CA LEU A 294 4.85 -17.41 1.30
C LEU A 294 5.61 -18.58 1.93
N THR A 295 5.10 -19.81 1.77
CA THR A 295 5.70 -21.01 2.36
C THR A 295 7.05 -21.33 1.73
N ALA A 296 7.15 -21.30 0.40
CA ALA A 296 8.39 -21.58 -0.32
C ALA A 296 9.46 -20.53 0.00
N GLY A 297 9.11 -19.24 -0.01
CA GLY A 297 10.01 -18.16 0.37
C GLY A 297 10.53 -18.30 1.80
N SER A 298 9.62 -18.59 2.75
CA SER A 298 9.99 -18.82 4.16
C SER A 298 10.95 -20.00 4.32
N ILE A 299 10.68 -21.12 3.67
CA ILE A 299 11.56 -22.29 3.71
C ILE A 299 12.97 -21.93 3.22
N VAL A 300 13.09 -21.26 2.06
CA VAL A 300 14.39 -20.88 1.51
C VAL A 300 15.13 -19.92 2.42
N VAL A 301 14.46 -18.91 2.98
CA VAL A 301 15.05 -17.94 3.90
C VAL A 301 15.52 -18.62 5.18
N ILE A 302 14.69 -19.46 5.81
CA ILE A 302 15.04 -20.19 7.05
C ILE A 302 16.28 -21.08 6.82
N PHE A 303 16.32 -21.86 5.74
CA PHE A 303 17.48 -22.68 5.44
C PHE A 303 18.73 -21.85 5.13
N SER A 304 18.59 -20.71 4.48
CA SER A 304 19.69 -19.79 4.22
C SER A 304 20.25 -19.18 5.52
N LEU A 305 19.39 -18.82 6.46
CA LEU A 305 19.78 -18.28 7.76
C LEU A 305 20.52 -19.35 8.58
N LEU A 306 19.94 -20.53 8.74
CA LEU A 306 20.53 -21.63 9.49
C LEU A 306 21.85 -22.15 8.87
N GLY A 307 21.91 -22.19 7.53
CA GLY A 307 23.08 -22.65 6.80
C GLY A 307 24.26 -21.68 6.86
N SER A 308 24.00 -20.39 7.09
CA SER A 308 25.06 -19.38 7.19
C SER A 308 25.78 -19.37 8.53
N GLY A 309 25.12 -19.80 9.61
CA GLY A 309 25.62 -19.71 10.97
C GLY A 309 25.90 -18.28 11.47
N GLN A 310 25.48 -17.26 10.70
CA GLN A 310 25.69 -15.86 11.08
C GLN A 310 24.71 -15.48 12.19
N PRO A 311 25.13 -14.65 13.17
CA PRO A 311 24.22 -14.17 14.20
C PRO A 311 23.12 -13.30 13.57
N LEU A 312 21.94 -13.30 14.17
CA LEU A 312 20.83 -12.46 13.77
C LEU A 312 20.91 -11.11 14.49
N THR A 313 20.78 -10.04 13.74
CA THR A 313 20.70 -8.68 14.28
C THR A 313 19.22 -8.24 14.26
N SER A 314 18.67 -7.96 15.45
CA SER A 314 17.34 -7.39 15.61
C SER A 314 17.32 -5.92 15.12
N THR A 315 16.15 -5.40 14.82
CA THR A 315 15.94 -3.97 14.55
C THR A 315 16.31 -3.06 15.73
N THR A 316 16.40 -3.60 16.95
CA THR A 316 16.92 -2.89 18.14
C THR A 316 18.44 -2.82 18.19
N GLY A 317 19.16 -3.44 17.25
CA GLY A 317 20.61 -3.54 17.22
C GLY A 317 21.19 -4.69 18.07
N ALA A 318 20.37 -5.43 18.80
CA ALA A 318 20.82 -6.61 19.52
C ALA A 318 21.22 -7.72 18.54
N THR A 319 22.42 -8.28 18.74
CA THR A 319 22.95 -9.37 17.90
C THR A 319 23.02 -10.64 18.74
N GLU A 320 22.32 -11.66 18.33
CA GLU A 320 22.24 -12.95 19.05
C GLU A 320 22.64 -14.11 18.15
N ALA A 321 23.19 -15.18 18.78
CA ALA A 321 23.44 -16.41 18.06
C ALA A 321 22.15 -17.00 17.53
N ILE A 322 22.16 -17.43 16.26
CA ILE A 322 20.96 -17.93 15.62
C ILE A 322 20.44 -19.21 16.29
N SER A 323 19.20 -19.17 16.80
CA SER A 323 18.44 -20.35 17.19
C SER A 323 17.50 -20.77 16.06
N ILE A 324 17.10 -22.04 16.02
CA ILE A 324 16.09 -22.52 15.07
C ILE A 324 14.78 -21.75 15.22
N GLY A 325 14.38 -21.45 16.47
CA GLY A 325 13.16 -20.71 16.77
C GLY A 325 13.19 -19.29 16.20
N ASP A 326 14.31 -18.57 16.34
CA ASP A 326 14.47 -17.21 15.84
C ASP A 326 14.57 -17.18 14.32
N ALA A 327 15.32 -18.13 13.71
CA ALA A 327 15.38 -18.27 12.27
C ALA A 327 14.00 -18.51 11.64
N VAL A 328 13.15 -19.32 12.29
CA VAL A 328 11.77 -19.57 11.83
C VAL A 328 10.92 -18.33 12.02
N THR A 329 10.90 -17.72 13.21
CA THR A 329 10.02 -16.57 13.49
C THR A 329 10.40 -15.38 12.62
N GLN A 330 11.68 -14.97 12.61
CA GLN A 330 12.13 -13.81 11.85
C GLN A 330 12.09 -14.06 10.34
N GLY A 331 12.49 -15.28 9.89
CA GLY A 331 12.45 -15.65 8.48
C GLY A 331 11.02 -15.62 7.91
N VAL A 332 10.04 -16.17 8.64
CA VAL A 332 8.63 -16.11 8.24
C VAL A 332 8.11 -14.68 8.31
N PHE A 333 8.46 -13.92 9.35
CA PHE A 333 8.00 -12.54 9.54
C PHE A 333 8.42 -11.66 8.35
N GLU A 334 9.73 -11.66 8.01
CA GLU A 334 10.23 -10.81 6.92
C GLU A 334 9.68 -11.24 5.55
N VAL A 335 9.57 -12.55 5.29
CA VAL A 335 8.96 -13.06 4.04
C VAL A 335 7.50 -12.60 3.91
N VAL A 336 6.72 -12.73 4.97
CA VAL A 336 5.32 -12.29 4.98
C VAL A 336 5.24 -10.79 4.83
N SER A 337 6.05 -10.03 5.58
CA SER A 337 6.08 -8.57 5.53
C SER A 337 6.40 -8.05 4.13
N GLN A 338 7.42 -8.60 3.47
CA GLN A 338 7.83 -8.16 2.13
C GLN A 338 6.81 -8.55 1.06
N GLN A 339 6.29 -9.79 1.08
CA GLN A 339 5.34 -10.25 0.08
C GLN A 339 3.95 -9.61 0.22
N THR A 340 3.48 -9.34 1.45
CA THR A 340 2.22 -8.64 1.66
C THR A 340 2.34 -7.14 1.40
N THR A 341 3.57 -6.67 1.16
CA THR A 341 3.91 -5.24 1.02
C THR A 341 3.58 -4.42 2.27
N THR A 342 3.67 -5.03 3.45
CA THR A 342 3.43 -4.34 4.72
C THR A 342 4.65 -3.54 5.16
N GLY A 343 5.87 -4.11 5.05
CA GLY A 343 7.11 -3.42 5.34
C GLY A 343 7.47 -3.29 6.83
N TYR A 344 6.83 -4.01 7.72
CA TYR A 344 7.31 -4.15 9.09
C TYR A 344 8.60 -4.96 9.15
N ALA A 345 9.40 -4.72 10.19
CA ALA A 345 10.62 -5.45 10.43
C ALA A 345 10.77 -5.85 11.91
N THR A 346 11.34 -7.04 12.12
CA THR A 346 11.79 -7.54 13.42
C THR A 346 13.30 -7.72 13.45
N ALA A 347 13.94 -7.84 12.28
CA ALA A 347 15.36 -8.02 12.11
C ALA A 347 15.94 -7.09 11.04
N ASP A 348 17.23 -6.78 11.19
CA ASP A 348 17.99 -6.10 10.14
C ASP A 348 18.43 -7.11 9.06
N PHE A 349 17.58 -7.27 8.05
CA PHE A 349 17.87 -8.18 6.94
C PHE A 349 18.99 -7.68 6.00
N ASN A 350 19.54 -6.46 6.19
CA ASN A 350 20.77 -6.05 5.50
C ASN A 350 21.96 -6.94 5.86
N THR A 351 21.96 -7.49 7.08
CA THR A 351 23.01 -8.38 7.58
C THR A 351 22.83 -9.83 7.14
N TRP A 352 21.68 -10.17 6.53
CA TRP A 352 21.33 -11.53 6.16
C TRP A 352 22.16 -12.07 4.98
N PRO A 353 22.26 -13.41 4.83
CA PRO A 353 22.93 -14.02 3.69
C PRO A 353 22.34 -13.58 2.36
N PHE A 354 23.16 -13.58 1.31
CA PHE A 354 22.77 -13.13 -0.04
C PHE A 354 21.50 -13.81 -0.55
N VAL A 355 21.35 -15.14 -0.34
CA VAL A 355 20.17 -15.89 -0.80
C VAL A 355 18.91 -15.39 -0.13
N ALA A 356 18.94 -15.16 1.19
CA ALA A 356 17.79 -14.61 1.92
C ALA A 356 17.40 -13.22 1.38
N LYS A 357 18.37 -12.31 1.23
CA LYS A 357 18.13 -10.97 0.64
C LYS A 357 17.57 -11.05 -0.77
N ALA A 358 18.07 -11.95 -1.61
CA ALA A 358 17.58 -12.13 -2.97
C ALA A 358 16.13 -12.61 -3.01
N VAL A 359 15.74 -13.53 -2.11
CA VAL A 359 14.35 -13.98 -1.98
C VAL A 359 13.45 -12.83 -1.53
N LEU A 360 13.84 -12.06 -0.50
CA LEU A 360 13.06 -10.90 -0.04
C LEU A 360 12.86 -9.88 -1.18
N LEU A 361 13.93 -9.55 -1.91
CA LEU A 361 13.87 -8.64 -3.05
C LEU A 361 12.92 -9.14 -4.15
N MET A 362 12.94 -10.43 -4.48
CA MET A 362 12.00 -11.01 -5.44
C MET A 362 10.54 -10.91 -4.95
N LEU A 363 10.32 -11.15 -3.65
CA LEU A 363 8.99 -11.08 -3.05
C LEU A 363 8.44 -9.66 -2.98
N MET A 364 9.30 -8.62 -2.92
CA MET A 364 8.86 -7.22 -3.04
C MET A 364 8.16 -6.93 -4.38
N PHE A 365 8.56 -7.58 -5.47
CA PHE A 365 7.84 -7.46 -6.76
C PHE A 365 6.49 -8.17 -6.72
N VAL A 366 6.40 -9.30 -5.99
CA VAL A 366 5.20 -10.13 -5.93
C VAL A 366 4.38 -9.71 -4.71
N GLY A 367 3.40 -8.86 -4.91
CA GLY A 367 2.53 -8.38 -3.84
C GLY A 367 1.49 -9.40 -3.37
N GLY A 368 0.43 -8.89 -2.71
CA GLY A 368 -0.70 -9.69 -2.26
C GLY A 368 -1.65 -10.14 -3.38
N CYS A 369 -2.75 -10.78 -2.99
CA CYS A 369 -3.83 -11.17 -3.91
C CYS A 369 -4.54 -9.95 -4.49
N ALA A 370 -5.16 -10.10 -5.64
CA ALA A 370 -6.08 -9.11 -6.18
C ALA A 370 -7.25 -8.89 -5.21
N GLY A 371 -7.67 -7.62 -5.03
CA GLY A 371 -8.70 -7.28 -4.03
C GLY A 371 -8.25 -7.36 -2.57
N SER A 372 -6.93 -7.40 -2.31
CA SER A 372 -6.30 -7.16 -1.01
C SER A 372 -5.89 -5.71 -0.86
N THR A 373 -5.43 -5.33 0.34
CA THR A 373 -4.83 -4.01 0.61
C THR A 373 -3.39 -3.91 0.12
N GLY A 374 -2.69 -5.04 -0.13
CA GLY A 374 -1.31 -5.09 -0.57
C GLY A 374 -1.06 -4.38 -1.91
N GLY A 375 0.14 -3.89 -2.10
CA GLY A 375 0.64 -3.32 -3.36
C GLY A 375 1.28 -4.34 -4.29
N GLY A 376 2.30 -3.92 -5.03
CA GLY A 376 3.10 -4.78 -5.91
C GLY A 376 2.33 -5.38 -7.09
N ILE A 377 2.98 -6.30 -7.79
CA ILE A 377 2.33 -7.07 -8.87
C ILE A 377 1.47 -8.16 -8.23
N LYS A 378 0.16 -8.08 -8.43
CA LYS A 378 -0.78 -9.05 -7.84
C LYS A 378 -0.44 -10.49 -8.22
N VAL A 379 -0.56 -11.38 -7.24
CA VAL A 379 -0.23 -12.82 -7.37
C VAL A 379 -0.89 -13.45 -8.60
N ILE A 380 -2.14 -13.10 -8.89
CA ILE A 380 -2.84 -13.61 -10.08
C ILE A 380 -2.17 -13.19 -11.39
N ARG A 381 -1.61 -11.98 -11.47
CA ARG A 381 -0.90 -11.50 -12.67
C ARG A 381 0.39 -12.28 -12.89
N ILE A 382 1.14 -12.58 -11.82
CA ILE A 382 2.32 -13.45 -11.90
C ILE A 382 1.91 -14.85 -12.37
N TRP A 383 0.85 -15.42 -11.79
CA TRP A 383 0.33 -16.72 -12.21
C TRP A 383 -0.04 -16.77 -13.69
N VAL A 384 -0.74 -15.75 -14.18
CA VAL A 384 -1.10 -15.61 -15.59
C VAL A 384 0.13 -15.46 -16.48
N ALA A 385 1.10 -14.60 -16.10
CA ALA A 385 2.34 -14.40 -16.85
C ALA A 385 3.15 -15.70 -16.98
N LEU A 386 3.30 -16.44 -15.88
CA LEU A 386 3.95 -17.77 -15.90
C LEU A 386 3.23 -18.75 -16.83
N LYS A 387 1.90 -18.81 -16.77
CA LYS A 387 1.13 -19.68 -17.67
C LYS A 387 1.26 -19.29 -19.14
N VAL A 388 1.31 -17.98 -19.43
CA VAL A 388 1.56 -17.50 -20.81
C VAL A 388 2.95 -17.92 -21.26
N MET A 389 3.98 -17.71 -20.44
CA MET A 389 5.34 -18.14 -20.74
C MET A 389 5.42 -19.65 -21.06
N PHE A 390 4.85 -20.49 -20.18
CA PHE A 390 4.81 -21.96 -20.42
C PHE A 390 4.01 -22.34 -21.67
N SER A 391 2.92 -21.62 -21.97
CA SER A 391 2.13 -21.85 -23.19
C SER A 391 2.93 -21.50 -24.46
N GLU A 392 3.69 -20.43 -24.45
CA GLU A 392 4.54 -20.05 -25.59
C GLU A 392 5.74 -21.00 -25.74
N LEU A 393 6.32 -21.49 -24.65
CA LEU A 393 7.30 -22.57 -24.69
C LEU A 393 6.74 -23.84 -25.31
N GLU A 394 5.53 -24.28 -24.93
CA GLU A 394 4.87 -25.45 -25.56
C GLU A 394 4.63 -25.20 -27.04
N ARG A 395 4.18 -24.00 -27.42
CA ARG A 395 3.91 -23.64 -28.81
C ARG A 395 5.16 -23.65 -29.71
N SER A 396 6.35 -23.37 -29.16
CA SER A 396 7.59 -23.37 -29.92
C SER A 396 7.95 -24.75 -30.48
N PHE A 397 7.54 -25.84 -29.83
CA PHE A 397 7.75 -27.22 -30.30
C PHE A 397 6.48 -27.96 -30.71
N ARG A 398 5.29 -27.38 -30.43
CA ARG A 398 3.97 -27.90 -30.86
C ARG A 398 3.10 -26.78 -31.44
N PRO A 399 3.43 -26.22 -32.63
CA PRO A 399 2.80 -25.01 -33.13
C PRO A 399 1.30 -25.13 -33.41
N ASN A 400 0.79 -26.35 -33.65
CA ASN A 400 -0.61 -26.61 -33.96
C ASN A 400 -1.50 -26.84 -32.74
N VAL A 401 -0.93 -26.83 -31.52
CA VAL A 401 -1.70 -27.02 -30.28
C VAL A 401 -2.31 -25.69 -29.85
N VAL A 402 -3.63 -25.58 -29.89
CA VAL A 402 -4.39 -24.44 -29.37
C VAL A 402 -5.04 -24.86 -28.05
N ARG A 403 -4.39 -24.52 -26.94
CA ARG A 403 -4.98 -24.75 -25.60
C ARG A 403 -5.46 -23.42 -25.01
N PRO A 404 -6.74 -23.32 -24.63
CA PRO A 404 -7.21 -22.14 -23.91
C PRO A 404 -6.52 -22.04 -22.55
N LEU A 405 -5.85 -20.92 -22.27
CA LEU A 405 -5.33 -20.65 -20.94
C LEU A 405 -6.47 -20.50 -19.95
N LYS A 406 -6.39 -21.22 -18.82
CA LYS A 406 -7.44 -21.21 -17.78
C LYS A 406 -6.85 -20.79 -16.43
N VAL A 407 -7.61 -19.97 -15.69
CA VAL A 407 -7.43 -19.75 -14.23
C VAL A 407 -8.61 -20.43 -13.55
N GLY A 408 -8.31 -21.47 -12.77
CA GLY A 408 -9.35 -22.35 -12.26
C GLY A 408 -10.17 -22.97 -13.40
N LYS A 409 -11.46 -22.67 -13.41
CA LYS A 409 -12.42 -23.15 -14.43
C LYS A 409 -12.65 -22.15 -15.58
N SER A 410 -12.21 -20.90 -15.45
CA SER A 410 -12.46 -19.81 -16.40
C SER A 410 -11.33 -19.70 -17.44
N ALA A 411 -11.69 -19.60 -18.73
CA ALA A 411 -10.73 -19.31 -19.79
C ALA A 411 -10.30 -17.83 -19.72
N ILE A 412 -9.03 -17.58 -19.99
CA ILE A 412 -8.46 -16.22 -20.02
C ILE A 412 -8.60 -15.66 -21.43
N ASP A 413 -9.22 -14.50 -21.55
CA ASP A 413 -9.32 -13.79 -22.83
C ASP A 413 -7.94 -13.35 -23.34
N PRO A 414 -7.69 -13.31 -24.68
CA PRO A 414 -6.45 -12.82 -25.26
C PRO A 414 -6.10 -11.37 -24.85
N GLU A 415 -7.10 -10.50 -24.73
CA GLU A 415 -6.93 -9.12 -24.29
C GLU A 415 -6.36 -9.03 -22.87
N LEU A 416 -6.82 -9.90 -21.98
CA LEU A 416 -6.36 -9.94 -20.60
C LEU A 416 -4.92 -10.46 -20.48
N LYS A 417 -4.52 -11.43 -21.34
CA LYS A 417 -3.13 -11.89 -21.42
C LYS A 417 -2.20 -10.74 -21.75
N LEU A 418 -2.52 -9.99 -22.84
CA LEU A 418 -1.72 -8.86 -23.29
C LEU A 418 -1.66 -7.76 -22.24
N ALA A 419 -2.78 -7.41 -21.62
CA ALA A 419 -2.85 -6.43 -20.55
C ALA A 419 -2.00 -6.82 -19.33
N THR A 420 -2.00 -8.11 -18.94
CA THR A 420 -1.19 -8.62 -17.83
C THR A 420 0.30 -8.53 -18.13
N ILE A 421 0.74 -8.96 -19.35
CA ILE A 421 2.15 -8.87 -19.75
C ILE A 421 2.58 -7.41 -19.82
N ALA A 422 1.77 -6.54 -20.45
CA ALA A 422 2.05 -5.11 -20.54
C ALA A 422 2.17 -4.45 -19.14
N TYR A 423 1.36 -4.87 -18.17
CA TYR A 423 1.45 -4.40 -16.80
C TYR A 423 2.78 -4.82 -16.14
N VAL A 424 3.13 -6.11 -16.20
CA VAL A 424 4.37 -6.63 -15.60
C VAL A 424 5.59 -5.94 -16.23
N LEU A 425 5.64 -5.82 -17.57
CA LEU A 425 6.70 -5.10 -18.26
C LEU A 425 6.72 -3.61 -17.86
N GLY A 426 5.55 -2.98 -17.74
CA GLY A 426 5.42 -1.59 -17.29
C GLY A 426 6.03 -1.36 -15.92
N VAL A 427 5.77 -2.24 -14.96
CA VAL A 427 6.38 -2.17 -13.61
C VAL A 427 7.90 -2.32 -13.69
N LEU A 428 8.41 -3.28 -14.47
CA LEU A 428 9.86 -3.47 -14.64
C LEU A 428 10.55 -2.27 -15.31
N VAL A 429 9.91 -1.67 -16.31
CA VAL A 429 10.43 -0.45 -16.96
C VAL A 429 10.43 0.72 -15.97
N LEU A 430 9.35 0.92 -15.22
CA LEU A 430 9.27 1.99 -14.23
C LEU A 430 10.28 1.79 -13.10
N PHE A 431 10.49 0.55 -12.66
CA PHE A 431 11.55 0.20 -11.72
C PHE A 431 12.93 0.61 -12.26
N ALA A 432 13.26 0.23 -13.49
CA ALA A 432 14.56 0.55 -14.08
C ALA A 432 14.74 2.07 -14.29
N VAL A 433 13.70 2.75 -14.76
CA VAL A 433 13.71 4.22 -14.94
C VAL A 433 13.82 4.91 -13.57
N GLY A 434 13.08 4.48 -12.56
CA GLY A 434 13.14 5.02 -11.22
C GLY A 434 14.52 4.87 -10.59
N ALA A 435 15.10 3.66 -10.64
CA ALA A 435 16.44 3.39 -10.13
C ALA A 435 17.50 4.20 -10.86
N GLY A 436 17.45 4.24 -12.21
CA GLY A 436 18.37 5.03 -13.01
C GLY A 436 18.27 6.52 -12.75
N SER A 437 17.06 7.05 -12.59
CA SER A 437 16.83 8.46 -12.25
C SER A 437 17.39 8.81 -10.87
N LEU A 438 17.18 7.95 -9.84
CA LEU A 438 17.76 8.13 -8.51
C LEU A 438 19.29 8.17 -8.56
N MET A 439 19.94 7.25 -9.29
CA MET A 439 21.39 7.24 -9.46
C MET A 439 21.92 8.52 -10.13
N VAL A 440 21.16 9.08 -11.07
CA VAL A 440 21.54 10.34 -11.74
C VAL A 440 21.37 11.53 -10.79
N ILE A 441 20.21 11.63 -10.11
CA ILE A 441 19.92 12.75 -9.19
C ILE A 441 20.90 12.76 -8.02
N GLU A 442 21.20 11.60 -7.45
CA GLU A 442 22.08 11.43 -6.28
C GLU A 442 23.52 11.09 -6.65
N SER A 443 23.96 11.37 -7.88
CA SER A 443 25.29 10.97 -8.38
C SER A 443 26.47 11.49 -7.56
N GLY A 444 26.28 12.58 -6.79
CA GLY A 444 27.27 13.14 -5.87
C GLY A 444 27.17 12.63 -4.44
N ASN A 445 26.20 11.80 -4.13
CA ASN A 445 25.94 11.33 -2.77
C ASN A 445 26.47 9.89 -2.58
N PRO A 446 27.52 9.67 -1.77
CA PRO A 446 28.12 8.34 -1.57
C PRO A 446 27.16 7.32 -0.89
N GLU A 447 26.13 7.80 -0.18
CA GLU A 447 25.11 6.95 0.46
C GLU A 447 24.20 6.27 -0.57
N CYS A 448 24.05 6.87 -1.77
CA CYS A 448 23.22 6.33 -2.83
C CYS A 448 23.96 5.31 -3.69
N THR A 449 24.11 4.10 -3.18
CA THR A 449 24.65 2.98 -3.95
C THR A 449 23.65 2.47 -4.98
N MET A 450 24.10 1.67 -5.97
CA MET A 450 23.20 1.00 -6.91
C MET A 450 22.14 0.15 -6.19
N THR A 451 22.51 -0.52 -5.10
CA THR A 451 21.58 -1.31 -4.28
C THR A 451 20.54 -0.40 -3.62
N THR A 452 20.97 0.72 -3.05
CA THR A 452 20.06 1.71 -2.43
C THR A 452 19.06 2.25 -3.45
N ALA A 453 19.52 2.72 -4.62
CA ALA A 453 18.66 3.28 -5.66
C ALA A 453 17.67 2.25 -6.22
N ALA A 454 18.15 1.02 -6.51
CA ALA A 454 17.30 -0.05 -7.02
C ALA A 454 16.25 -0.46 -5.99
N THR A 455 16.65 -0.65 -4.72
CA THR A 455 15.70 -1.10 -3.70
C THR A 455 14.77 0.01 -3.24
N ALA A 456 15.17 1.28 -3.24
CA ALA A 456 14.26 2.42 -3.03
C ALA A 456 13.21 2.51 -4.15
N SER A 457 13.62 2.31 -5.41
CA SER A 457 12.69 2.32 -6.54
C SER A 457 11.66 1.20 -6.44
N ILE A 458 12.07 -0.05 -6.16
CA ILE A 458 11.13 -1.17 -6.04
C ILE A 458 10.24 -1.03 -4.79
N ALA A 459 10.81 -0.64 -3.64
CA ALA A 459 10.08 -0.46 -2.40
C ALA A 459 8.96 0.59 -2.54
N THR A 460 9.19 1.64 -3.31
CA THR A 460 8.19 2.69 -3.53
C THR A 460 7.18 2.34 -4.61
N ILE A 461 7.58 1.76 -5.75
CA ILE A 461 6.64 1.38 -6.80
C ILE A 461 5.77 0.17 -6.40
N CYS A 462 6.32 -0.74 -5.59
CA CYS A 462 5.55 -1.87 -5.06
C CYS A 462 4.89 -1.57 -3.71
N THR A 463 5.07 -0.35 -3.18
CA THR A 463 4.50 0.12 -1.90
C THR A 463 4.81 -0.82 -0.74
N VAL A 464 6.09 -1.17 -0.56
CA VAL A 464 6.60 -2.06 0.51
C VAL A 464 7.16 -1.26 1.68
N GLY A 465 7.85 -0.13 1.41
CA GLY A 465 8.49 0.75 2.37
C GLY A 465 9.99 0.49 2.51
N PRO A 466 10.44 -0.43 3.34
CA PRO A 466 11.87 -0.71 3.46
C PRO A 466 12.44 -1.42 2.23
N GLY A 467 13.69 -1.08 1.88
CA GLY A 467 14.48 -1.74 0.86
C GLY A 467 15.71 -2.43 1.45
N LEU A 468 16.86 -2.25 0.79
CA LEU A 468 18.17 -2.73 1.25
C LEU A 468 19.16 -1.55 1.32
N ALA A 469 20.28 -1.77 1.98
CA ALA A 469 21.31 -0.75 2.24
C ALA A 469 20.73 0.45 2.99
N LYS A 470 20.92 1.68 2.54
CA LYS A 470 20.51 2.93 3.20
C LYS A 470 19.00 3.23 3.20
N VAL A 471 18.20 2.30 2.73
CA VAL A 471 16.72 2.32 2.84
C VAL A 471 16.21 1.00 3.44
N GLY A 472 17.08 0.31 4.21
CA GLY A 472 16.78 -0.97 4.86
C GLY A 472 15.82 -0.84 6.04
N ALA A 473 15.67 -1.95 6.78
CA ALA A 473 14.71 -2.10 7.88
C ALA A 473 14.86 -1.07 9.02
N ILE A 474 16.10 -0.66 9.31
CA ILE A 474 16.45 0.29 10.39
C ILE A 474 16.85 1.67 9.85
N GLU A 475 16.75 1.87 8.55
CA GLU A 475 17.12 3.09 7.86
C GLU A 475 15.86 3.88 7.44
N ASN A 476 16.08 5.09 6.90
CA ASN A 476 14.99 5.97 6.46
C ASN A 476 15.30 6.66 5.13
N TYR A 477 14.36 7.45 4.63
CA TYR A 477 14.46 8.17 3.36
C TYR A 477 14.81 9.67 3.54
N GLY A 478 15.07 10.12 4.77
CA GLY A 478 15.30 11.53 5.11
C GLY A 478 16.51 12.15 4.41
N TRP A 479 17.55 11.35 4.18
CA TRP A 479 18.82 11.77 3.59
C TRP A 479 18.76 12.01 2.06
N PHE A 480 17.72 11.53 1.35
CA PHE A 480 17.55 11.83 -0.07
C PHE A 480 17.31 13.31 -0.32
N SER A 481 17.76 13.81 -1.48
CA SER A 481 17.44 15.15 -1.95
C SER A 481 15.93 15.34 -2.19
N ASP A 482 15.46 16.58 -2.17
CA ASP A 482 14.04 16.89 -2.41
C ASP A 482 13.57 16.40 -3.79
N ALA A 483 14.44 16.45 -4.81
CA ALA A 483 14.13 15.94 -6.15
C ALA A 483 13.91 14.42 -6.14
N SER A 484 14.76 13.67 -5.43
CA SER A 484 14.61 12.23 -5.25
C SER A 484 13.34 11.87 -4.48
N LYS A 485 13.02 12.61 -3.42
CA LYS A 485 11.77 12.43 -2.64
C LYS A 485 10.53 12.65 -3.49
N ILE A 486 10.51 13.68 -4.33
CA ILE A 486 9.40 13.93 -5.27
C ILE A 486 9.28 12.79 -6.29
N LEU A 487 10.39 12.31 -6.85
CA LEU A 487 10.39 11.16 -7.76
C LEU A 487 9.81 9.92 -7.09
N LEU A 488 10.23 9.62 -5.85
CA LEU A 488 9.73 8.50 -5.07
C LEU A 488 8.23 8.64 -4.77
N CYS A 489 7.74 9.85 -4.46
CA CYS A 489 6.29 10.11 -4.32
C CYS A 489 5.51 9.79 -5.59
N VAL A 490 6.06 10.13 -6.76
CA VAL A 490 5.44 9.79 -8.05
C VAL A 490 5.42 8.28 -8.25
N LEU A 491 6.50 7.57 -7.93
CA LEU A 491 6.54 6.10 -8.00
C LEU A 491 5.54 5.44 -7.06
N MET A 492 5.40 5.92 -5.81
CA MET A 492 4.38 5.47 -4.86
C MET A 492 2.95 5.63 -5.42
N ALA A 493 2.65 6.80 -5.99
CA ALA A 493 1.35 7.08 -6.59
C ALA A 493 1.08 6.17 -7.80
N ILE A 494 2.06 5.98 -8.68
CA ILE A 494 1.94 5.09 -9.85
C ILE A 494 1.72 3.64 -9.41
N GLY A 495 2.49 3.17 -8.44
CA GLY A 495 2.38 1.80 -7.92
C GLY A 495 1.01 1.53 -7.31
N ARG A 496 0.52 2.45 -6.46
CA ARG A 496 -0.79 2.32 -5.79
C ARG A 496 -1.97 2.36 -6.74
N LEU A 497 -1.90 3.17 -7.79
CA LEU A 497 -2.97 3.38 -8.78
C LEU A 497 -2.90 2.43 -9.97
N GLU A 498 -2.14 1.35 -9.86
CA GLU A 498 -2.01 0.33 -10.89
C GLU A 498 -1.49 0.87 -12.23
N VAL A 499 -0.38 1.59 -12.20
CA VAL A 499 0.45 2.02 -13.34
C VAL A 499 -0.34 2.74 -14.45
N PHE A 500 -1.30 2.08 -15.09
CA PHE A 500 -2.00 2.64 -16.25
C PHE A 500 -2.90 3.82 -15.93
N ALA A 501 -3.47 3.89 -14.72
CA ALA A 501 -4.34 4.99 -14.33
C ALA A 501 -3.61 6.34 -14.30
N VAL A 502 -2.33 6.33 -13.94
CA VAL A 502 -1.48 7.53 -13.91
C VAL A 502 -0.80 7.77 -15.26
N LEU A 503 -0.23 6.73 -15.88
CA LEU A 503 0.49 6.87 -17.16
C LEU A 503 -0.39 7.37 -18.30
N VAL A 504 -1.68 7.04 -18.29
CA VAL A 504 -2.64 7.57 -19.28
C VAL A 504 -2.73 9.10 -19.23
N LEU A 505 -2.57 9.73 -18.05
CA LEU A 505 -2.61 11.19 -17.92
C LEU A 505 -1.45 11.89 -18.62
N ILE A 506 -0.32 11.22 -18.78
CA ILE A 506 0.87 11.75 -19.49
C ILE A 506 0.66 11.69 -21.00
N THR A 507 -0.31 10.89 -21.47
CA THR A 507 -0.55 10.70 -22.91
C THR A 507 -1.34 11.88 -23.50
N PRO A 508 -0.82 12.64 -24.50
CA PRO A 508 -1.52 13.80 -25.07
C PRO A 508 -2.91 13.47 -25.66
N ARG A 509 -3.08 12.23 -26.16
CA ARG A 509 -4.36 11.74 -26.70
C ARG A 509 -5.46 11.65 -25.65
N PHE A 510 -5.11 11.52 -24.37
CA PHE A 510 -6.10 11.50 -23.28
C PHE A 510 -6.85 12.84 -23.16
N TRP A 511 -6.16 13.94 -23.41
CA TRP A 511 -6.68 15.30 -23.24
C TRP A 511 -7.42 15.83 -24.47
N ARG A 512 -7.19 15.23 -25.65
CA ARG A 512 -7.88 15.61 -26.88
C ARG A 512 -9.29 15.02 -26.87
N SER A 513 -10.31 15.88 -27.09
CA SER A 513 -11.67 15.41 -27.37
C SER A 513 -11.68 14.79 -28.77
N THR A 514 -11.99 13.51 -28.87
CA THR A 514 -12.51 12.93 -30.12
C THR A 514 -13.94 13.31 -30.27
#